data_abaac5cc0db20a952ddfd2466fcb6991
#
_entry.id   abaac5cc0db20a952ddfd2466fcb6991
#
_cell.length_a   1.000
_cell.length_b   1.000
_cell.length_c   1.000
_cell.angle_alpha   90.00
_cell.angle_beta   90.00
_cell.angle_gamma   90.00
#
_symmetry.space_group_name_H-M   'P 1'
#
loop_
_entity.id
_entity.type
_entity.pdbx_description
1 polymer ?
#
loop_
_entity_poly.entity_id
_entity_poly.type
_entity_poly.pdbx_seq_one_letter_code
_entity_poly.pdbx_strand_id
1 'polypeptide(L)'
;MTLVFAATPEETTFIASWVAERIEHVRGGDFGLCTSAGVVRNGDLVAGVVFNDWQPRHETLQVSIAASSNGWATRGVLVGLFGYAFRTAVANKLWATMPHDRPDVLVFNRKLGFRQEGTLRHHFGPGRHAVISSILRAEWKRSPWGKE
;
A
#
# COMPACT_ATOMS: atom_id res chain seq x y z
N MET A 1 -13.21 12.57 -4.49
CA MET A 1 -12.61 11.31 -4.03
C MET A 1 -11.77 11.61 -2.80
N THR A 2 -11.97 10.85 -1.74
CA THR A 2 -11.43 11.17 -0.43
C THR A 2 -10.76 9.95 0.20
N LEU A 3 -9.56 10.16 0.77
CA LEU A 3 -8.89 9.15 1.58
C LEU A 3 -9.37 9.31 3.02
N VAL A 4 -9.93 8.25 3.59
CA VAL A 4 -10.48 8.24 4.95
C VAL A 4 -9.81 7.15 5.76
N PHE A 5 -9.11 7.54 6.82
CA PHE A 5 -8.49 6.58 7.72
C PHE A 5 -9.53 5.98 8.66
N ALA A 6 -9.40 4.68 8.91
CA ALA A 6 -10.26 4.00 9.87
C ALA A 6 -10.05 4.59 11.26
N ALA A 7 -11.14 4.88 11.96
CA ALA A 7 -11.13 5.51 13.28
C ALA A 7 -11.37 4.50 14.41
N THR A 8 -11.93 3.32 14.10
CA THR A 8 -12.25 2.29 15.09
C THR A 8 -11.65 0.96 14.66
N PRO A 9 -11.47 0.01 15.61
CA PRO A 9 -11.01 -1.34 15.25
C PRO A 9 -11.93 -2.03 14.23
N GLU A 10 -13.24 -1.79 14.30
CA GLU A 10 -14.20 -2.37 13.36
C GLU A 10 -14.01 -1.82 11.96
N GLU A 11 -13.80 -0.52 11.83
CA GLU A 11 -13.52 0.11 10.54
C GLU A 11 -12.18 -0.36 9.98
N THR A 12 -11.17 -0.49 10.83
CA THR A 12 -9.86 -1.02 10.42
C THR A 12 -10.01 -2.42 9.84
N THR A 13 -10.73 -3.30 10.53
CA THR A 13 -10.98 -4.67 10.10
C THR A 13 -11.77 -4.71 8.80
N PHE A 14 -12.80 -3.87 8.69
CA PHE A 14 -13.64 -3.83 7.49
C PHE A 14 -12.79 -3.49 6.25
N ILE A 15 -12.00 -2.43 6.32
CA ILE A 15 -11.16 -2.00 5.19
C ILE A 15 -10.07 -3.04 4.90
N ALA A 16 -9.41 -3.54 5.94
CA ALA A 16 -8.34 -4.54 5.77
C ALA A 16 -8.88 -5.82 5.13
N SER A 17 -10.07 -6.28 5.53
CA SER A 17 -10.71 -7.46 4.93
C SER A 17 -11.08 -7.21 3.48
N TRP A 18 -11.59 -6.02 3.17
CA TRP A 18 -11.91 -5.63 1.80
C TRP A 18 -10.67 -5.69 0.91
N VAL A 19 -9.53 -5.22 1.41
CA VAL A 19 -8.26 -5.26 0.68
C VAL A 19 -7.76 -6.70 0.54
N ALA A 20 -7.78 -7.48 1.63
CA ALA A 20 -7.30 -8.87 1.63
C ALA A 20 -8.04 -9.73 0.61
N GLU A 21 -9.35 -9.55 0.47
CA GLU A 21 -10.17 -10.32 -0.47
C GLU A 21 -9.79 -10.04 -1.93
N ARG A 22 -9.19 -8.89 -2.22
CA ARG A 22 -8.87 -8.44 -3.57
C ARG A 22 -7.41 -8.64 -3.95
N ILE A 23 -6.58 -9.08 -3.03
CA ILE A 23 -5.18 -9.40 -3.29
C ILE A 23 -5.00 -10.91 -3.24
N GLU A 24 -4.68 -11.53 -4.37
CA GLU A 24 -4.66 -12.98 -4.51
C GLU A 24 -3.83 -13.68 -3.43
N HIS A 25 -2.61 -13.19 -3.16
CA HIS A 25 -1.72 -13.85 -2.21
C HIS A 25 -2.07 -13.59 -0.74
N VAL A 26 -3.04 -12.73 -0.47
CA VAL A 26 -3.53 -12.46 0.90
C VAL A 26 -4.91 -13.08 1.12
N ARG A 27 -5.61 -13.41 0.03
CA ARG A 27 -6.98 -13.94 0.11
C ARG A 27 -7.04 -15.16 1.04
N GLY A 28 -7.98 -15.11 1.98
CA GLY A 28 -8.12 -16.16 2.99
C GLY A 28 -7.28 -15.95 4.23
N GLY A 29 -6.43 -14.92 4.25
CA GLY A 29 -5.62 -14.53 5.41
C GLY A 29 -5.97 -13.12 5.87
N ASP A 30 -5.09 -12.54 6.67
CA ASP A 30 -5.24 -11.17 7.14
C ASP A 30 -3.88 -10.45 7.18
N PHE A 31 -3.90 -9.19 7.56
CA PHE A 31 -2.69 -8.37 7.67
C PHE A 31 -2.12 -8.29 9.09
N GLY A 32 -2.80 -8.91 10.05
CA GLY A 32 -2.46 -8.75 11.46
C GLY A 32 -2.69 -7.32 11.93
N LEU A 33 -1.87 -6.87 12.87
CA LEU A 33 -1.96 -5.51 13.39
C LEU A 33 -1.64 -4.52 12.25
N CYS A 34 -2.56 -3.61 11.98
CA CYS A 34 -2.42 -2.69 10.86
C CYS A 34 -3.17 -1.38 11.08
N THR A 35 -2.81 -0.39 10.26
CA THR A 35 -3.60 0.83 10.05
C THR A 35 -4.18 0.74 8.64
N SER A 36 -5.44 1.11 8.47
CA SER A 36 -6.08 1.05 7.18
C SER A 36 -6.77 2.36 6.82
N ALA A 37 -6.90 2.58 5.51
CA ALA A 37 -7.59 3.75 4.97
C ALA A 37 -8.37 3.34 3.73
N GLY A 38 -9.53 3.93 3.54
CA GLY A 38 -10.36 3.70 2.37
C GLY A 38 -10.35 4.90 1.46
N VAL A 39 -10.45 4.66 0.15
CA VAL A 39 -10.69 5.72 -0.83
C VAL A 39 -12.15 5.67 -1.19
N VAL A 40 -12.86 6.74 -0.90
CA VAL A 40 -14.32 6.82 -1.05
C VAL A 40 -14.68 7.77 -2.18
N ARG A 41 -15.58 7.33 -3.05
CA ARG A 41 -16.15 8.14 -4.12
C ARG A 41 -17.67 7.97 -4.11
N ASN A 42 -18.38 9.09 -3.93
CA ASN A 42 -19.85 9.09 -3.89
C ASN A 42 -20.42 8.07 -2.88
N GLY A 43 -19.78 7.97 -1.71
CA GLY A 43 -20.20 7.06 -0.65
C GLY A 43 -19.73 5.61 -0.81
N ASP A 44 -19.09 5.26 -1.93
CA ASP A 44 -18.62 3.91 -2.19
C ASP A 44 -17.14 3.77 -1.97
N LEU A 45 -16.73 2.65 -1.37
CA LEU A 45 -15.33 2.29 -1.21
C LEU A 45 -14.78 1.78 -2.55
N VAL A 46 -13.88 2.53 -3.15
CA VAL A 46 -13.31 2.18 -4.48
C VAL A 46 -11.86 1.71 -4.41
N ALA A 47 -11.18 1.94 -3.28
CA ALA A 47 -9.85 1.40 -3.04
C ALA A 47 -9.62 1.32 -1.54
N GLY A 48 -8.68 0.49 -1.15
CA GLY A 48 -8.27 0.37 0.25
C GLY A 48 -6.76 0.28 0.36
N VAL A 49 -6.23 0.81 1.44
CA VAL A 49 -4.80 0.85 1.75
C VAL A 49 -4.61 0.26 3.13
N VAL A 50 -3.66 -0.66 3.26
CA VAL A 50 -3.30 -1.25 4.54
C VAL A 50 -1.82 -1.06 4.78
N PHE A 51 -1.49 -0.50 5.94
CA PHE A 51 -0.11 -0.36 6.41
C PHE A 51 0.08 -1.36 7.55
N ASN A 52 1.08 -2.22 7.43
CA ASN A 52 1.37 -3.22 8.45
C ASN A 52 2.87 -3.47 8.58
N ASP A 53 3.23 -4.38 9.46
CA ASP A 53 4.63 -4.78 9.70
C ASP A 53 5.54 -3.59 10.02
N TRP A 54 5.06 -2.70 10.90
CA TRP A 54 5.89 -1.59 11.36
C TRP A 54 7.03 -2.10 12.22
N GLN A 55 8.27 -1.77 11.81
CA GLN A 55 9.48 -2.15 12.55
C GLN A 55 10.15 -0.88 13.08
N PRO A 56 9.89 -0.51 14.34
CA PRO A 56 10.38 0.78 14.86
C PRO A 56 11.91 0.89 14.90
N ARG A 57 12.60 -0.23 15.08
CA ARG A 57 14.07 -0.22 15.11
C ARG A 57 14.67 0.05 13.73
N HIS A 58 13.97 -0.31 12.68
CA HIS A 58 14.46 -0.19 11.31
C HIS A 58 13.74 0.90 10.53
N GLU A 59 12.66 1.44 11.09
CA GLU A 59 11.81 2.46 10.47
C GLU A 59 11.26 2.02 9.11
N THR A 60 10.84 0.75 9.03
CA THR A 60 10.25 0.19 7.83
C THR A 60 8.77 -0.11 8.04
N LEU A 61 7.99 0.11 6.99
CA LEU A 61 6.54 -0.09 7.00
C LEU A 61 6.14 -0.71 5.67
N GLN A 62 5.28 -1.72 5.72
CA GLN A 62 4.75 -2.35 4.51
C GLN A 62 3.43 -1.71 4.13
N VAL A 63 3.17 -1.61 2.83
CA VAL A 63 1.88 -1.13 2.32
C VAL A 63 1.31 -2.13 1.33
N SER A 64 -0.01 -2.31 1.40
CA SER A 64 -0.78 -3.11 0.45
C SER A 64 -1.96 -2.27 -0.01
N ILE A 65 -2.24 -2.28 -1.31
CA ILE A 65 -3.28 -1.47 -1.91
C ILE A 65 -4.10 -2.35 -2.85
N ALA A 66 -5.41 -2.23 -2.78
CA ALA A 66 -6.31 -2.86 -3.72
C ALA A 66 -7.35 -1.85 -4.18
N ALA A 67 -7.79 -1.95 -5.43
CA ALA A 67 -8.78 -1.05 -5.99
C ALA A 67 -9.78 -1.83 -6.83
N SER A 68 -11.04 -1.39 -6.78
CA SER A 68 -12.12 -1.97 -7.58
C SER A 68 -12.44 -1.12 -8.81
N SER A 69 -11.85 0.07 -8.93
CA SER A 69 -12.05 0.94 -10.08
C SER A 69 -10.81 1.76 -10.37
N ASN A 70 -10.66 2.14 -11.64
CA ASN A 70 -9.57 3.00 -12.07
C ASN A 70 -9.76 4.43 -11.57
N GLY A 71 -8.68 5.20 -11.56
CA GLY A 71 -8.74 6.61 -11.20
C GLY A 71 -8.80 6.90 -9.71
N TRP A 72 -8.61 5.89 -8.86
CA TRP A 72 -8.58 6.08 -7.40
C TRP A 72 -7.35 6.89 -6.94
N ALA A 73 -6.26 6.81 -7.69
CA ALA A 73 -4.96 7.37 -7.30
C ALA A 73 -4.85 8.85 -7.69
N THR A 74 -5.75 9.66 -7.15
CA THR A 74 -5.67 11.11 -7.35
C THR A 74 -4.51 11.70 -6.56
N ARG A 75 -4.08 12.91 -6.92
CA ARG A 75 -3.00 13.58 -6.20
C ARG A 75 -3.31 13.70 -4.70
N GLY A 76 -4.52 14.08 -4.35
CA GLY A 76 -4.90 14.23 -2.94
C GLY A 76 -4.82 12.92 -2.17
N VAL A 77 -5.26 11.83 -2.77
CA VAL A 77 -5.18 10.50 -2.16
C VAL A 77 -3.73 10.10 -1.96
N LEU A 78 -2.89 10.29 -2.98
CA LEU A 78 -1.47 9.90 -2.90
C LEU A 78 -0.69 10.75 -1.90
N VAL A 79 -0.94 12.05 -1.85
CA VAL A 79 -0.34 12.93 -0.85
C VAL A 79 -0.71 12.47 0.57
N GLY A 80 -1.97 12.12 0.78
CA GLY A 80 -2.44 11.63 2.09
C GLY A 80 -1.85 10.26 2.46
N LEU A 81 -1.81 9.36 1.51
CA LEU A 81 -1.29 8.00 1.72
C LEU A 81 0.19 8.03 2.10
N PHE A 82 1.01 8.68 1.29
CA PHE A 82 2.45 8.77 1.56
C PHE A 82 2.73 9.66 2.77
N GLY A 83 1.90 10.68 2.98
CA GLY A 83 2.00 11.55 4.16
C GLY A 83 1.82 10.77 5.45
N TYR A 84 0.88 9.83 5.49
CA TYR A 84 0.74 8.96 6.65
C TYR A 84 2.04 8.16 6.91
N ALA A 85 2.55 7.51 5.89
CA ALA A 85 3.74 6.66 6.04
C ALA A 85 4.95 7.44 6.54
N PHE A 86 5.22 8.59 5.95
CA PHE A 86 6.47 9.30 6.19
C PHE A 86 6.39 10.42 7.22
N ARG A 87 5.21 11.01 7.45
CA ARG A 87 5.04 12.07 8.45
C ARG A 87 4.42 11.53 9.74
N THR A 88 3.38 10.71 9.64
CA THR A 88 2.65 10.23 10.83
C THR A 88 3.33 8.99 11.42
N ALA A 89 3.57 7.97 10.63
CA ALA A 89 4.26 6.75 11.09
C ALA A 89 5.77 6.95 11.19
N VAL A 90 6.29 7.98 10.55
CA VAL A 90 7.72 8.37 10.55
C VAL A 90 8.61 7.26 10.01
N ALA A 91 8.14 6.57 8.96
CA ALA A 91 8.94 5.55 8.30
C ALA A 91 10.11 6.20 7.53
N ASN A 92 11.22 5.49 7.45
CA ASN A 92 12.30 5.82 6.53
C ASN A 92 12.12 5.09 5.20
N LYS A 93 11.49 3.91 5.25
CA LYS A 93 11.29 3.06 4.07
C LYS A 93 9.86 2.52 4.08
N LEU A 94 9.16 2.74 2.96
CA LEU A 94 7.85 2.13 2.69
C LEU A 94 8.07 1.07 1.62
N TRP A 95 7.64 -0.17 1.86
CA TRP A 95 7.89 -1.26 0.93
C TRP A 95 6.61 -2.04 0.62
N ALA A 96 6.63 -2.70 -0.53
CA ALA A 96 5.50 -3.49 -0.99
C ALA A 96 6.00 -4.70 -1.77
N THR A 97 5.21 -5.78 -1.76
CA THR A 97 5.45 -6.94 -2.61
C THR A 97 4.30 -7.10 -3.59
N MET A 98 4.60 -7.62 -4.77
CA MET A 98 3.60 -7.84 -5.80
C MET A 98 3.98 -9.04 -6.64
N PRO A 99 3.00 -9.71 -7.29
CA PRO A 99 3.31 -10.86 -8.14
C PRO A 99 4.18 -10.45 -9.34
N HIS A 100 5.18 -11.27 -9.65
CA HIS A 100 6.11 -11.01 -10.74
C HIS A 100 5.42 -11.03 -12.11
N ASP A 101 4.28 -11.72 -12.22
CA ASP A 101 3.54 -11.91 -13.48
C ASP A 101 2.40 -10.90 -13.67
N ARG A 102 2.44 -9.78 -12.97
CA ARG A 102 1.48 -8.68 -13.12
C ARG A 102 2.19 -7.41 -13.56
N PRO A 103 2.53 -7.32 -14.86
CA PRO A 103 3.26 -6.14 -15.37
C PRO A 103 2.49 -4.84 -15.18
N ASP A 104 1.16 -4.87 -15.21
CA ASP A 104 0.33 -3.70 -14.95
C ASP A 104 0.58 -3.15 -13.54
N VAL A 105 0.65 -4.02 -12.55
CA VAL A 105 0.90 -3.65 -11.16
C VAL A 105 2.33 -3.12 -11.00
N LEU A 106 3.31 -3.78 -11.62
CA LEU A 106 4.71 -3.36 -11.56
C LEU A 106 4.91 -1.96 -12.15
N VAL A 107 4.29 -1.69 -13.29
CA VAL A 107 4.37 -0.38 -13.96
C VAL A 107 3.71 0.69 -13.11
N PHE A 108 2.52 0.42 -12.57
CA PHE A 108 1.82 1.37 -11.72
C PHE A 108 2.64 1.72 -10.48
N ASN A 109 3.18 0.70 -9.83
CA ASN A 109 4.01 0.86 -8.64
C ASN A 109 5.23 1.76 -8.92
N ARG A 110 5.87 1.54 -10.07
CA ARG A 110 7.02 2.36 -10.50
C ARG A 110 6.61 3.82 -10.71
N LYS A 111 5.45 4.06 -11.31
CA LYS A 111 4.94 5.43 -11.53
C LYS A 111 4.68 6.17 -10.22
N LEU A 112 4.37 5.46 -9.16
CA LEU A 112 4.21 6.06 -7.83
C LEU A 112 5.55 6.45 -7.20
N GLY A 113 6.66 5.97 -7.74
CA GLY A 113 7.99 6.27 -7.23
C GLY A 113 8.70 5.11 -6.54
N PHE A 114 8.07 3.94 -6.49
CA PHE A 114 8.70 2.75 -5.92
C PHE A 114 9.79 2.24 -6.86
N ARG A 115 10.89 1.78 -6.27
CA ARG A 115 11.99 1.14 -6.98
C ARG A 115 12.03 -0.33 -6.65
N GLN A 116 12.23 -1.18 -7.67
CA GLN A 116 12.39 -2.61 -7.45
C GLN A 116 13.73 -2.87 -6.76
N GLU A 117 13.69 -3.70 -5.72
CA GLU A 117 14.88 -4.11 -4.98
C GLU A 117 15.29 -5.53 -5.31
N GLY A 118 14.36 -6.37 -5.73
CA GLY A 118 14.70 -7.75 -6.05
C GLY A 118 13.46 -8.61 -6.25
N THR A 119 13.74 -9.91 -6.40
CA THR A 119 12.73 -10.93 -6.56
C THR A 119 12.88 -11.96 -5.46
N LEU A 120 11.77 -12.25 -4.79
CA LEU A 120 11.69 -13.29 -3.77
C LEU A 120 11.11 -14.54 -4.44
N ARG A 121 11.95 -15.55 -4.66
CA ARG A 121 11.56 -16.75 -5.39
C ARG A 121 10.56 -17.59 -4.60
N HIS A 122 9.49 -18.04 -5.28
CA HIS A 122 8.43 -18.87 -4.71
C HIS A 122 7.78 -18.29 -3.46
N HIS A 123 7.81 -16.96 -3.31
CA HIS A 123 7.33 -16.29 -2.11
C HIS A 123 5.81 -16.40 -1.94
N PHE A 124 5.08 -16.47 -3.05
CA PHE A 124 3.62 -16.65 -3.07
C PHE A 124 3.21 -18.07 -3.45
N GLY A 125 4.10 -19.05 -3.22
CA GLY A 125 3.88 -20.46 -3.53
C GLY A 125 4.77 -20.94 -4.67
N PRO A 126 4.76 -22.24 -4.96
CA PRO A 126 5.60 -22.81 -6.03
C PRO A 126 5.36 -22.12 -7.37
N GLY A 127 6.44 -21.64 -7.98
CA GLY A 127 6.38 -20.92 -9.27
C GLY A 127 5.84 -19.50 -9.19
N ARG A 128 5.44 -19.03 -8.01
CA ARG A 128 4.85 -17.70 -7.82
C ARG A 128 5.83 -16.79 -7.10
N HIS A 129 6.59 -16.03 -7.87
CA HIS A 129 7.62 -15.15 -7.32
C HIS A 129 7.05 -13.79 -6.96
N ALA A 130 7.63 -13.14 -5.94
CA ALA A 130 7.28 -11.80 -5.56
C ALA A 130 8.37 -10.82 -5.99
N VAL A 131 7.97 -9.68 -6.49
CA VAL A 131 8.86 -8.54 -6.65
C VAL A 131 8.72 -7.68 -5.40
N ILE A 132 9.83 -7.29 -4.79
CA ILE A 132 9.83 -6.36 -3.68
C ILE A 132 10.32 -5.00 -4.18
N SER A 133 9.59 -3.95 -3.83
CA SER A 133 9.95 -2.59 -4.19
C SER A 133 9.72 -1.64 -3.01
N SER A 134 10.35 -0.49 -3.05
CA SER A 134 10.31 0.46 -1.94
C SER A 134 10.46 1.89 -2.41
N ILE A 135 10.02 2.81 -1.54
CA ILE A 135 10.32 4.22 -1.66
C ILE A 135 10.91 4.67 -0.32
N LEU A 136 12.00 5.41 -0.37
CA LEU A 136 12.65 5.94 0.82
C LEU A 136 12.12 7.34 1.12
N ARG A 137 12.19 7.75 2.39
CA ARG A 137 11.77 9.10 2.80
C ARG A 137 12.40 10.18 1.96
N ALA A 138 13.70 10.07 1.69
CA ALA A 138 14.41 11.07 0.89
C ALA A 138 13.88 11.14 -0.54
N GLU A 139 13.49 9.99 -1.10
CA GLU A 139 12.89 9.92 -2.43
C GLU A 139 11.49 10.51 -2.45
N TRP A 140 10.70 10.19 -1.42
CA TRP A 140 9.36 10.75 -1.25
C TRP A 140 9.40 12.28 -1.18
N LYS A 141 10.33 12.84 -0.42
CA LYS A 141 10.44 14.31 -0.30
C LYS A 141 10.65 15.01 -1.64
N ARG A 142 11.33 14.34 -2.57
CA ARG A 142 11.57 14.88 -3.91
C ARG A 142 10.47 14.55 -4.91
N SER A 143 9.54 13.66 -4.54
CA SER A 143 8.46 13.23 -5.41
C SER A 143 7.31 14.24 -5.40
N PRO A 144 6.38 14.15 -6.38
CA PRO A 144 5.18 14.99 -6.37
C PRO A 144 4.32 14.83 -5.10
N TRP A 145 4.41 13.67 -4.45
CA TRP A 145 3.60 13.35 -3.27
C TRP A 145 4.16 13.91 -1.97
N GLY A 146 5.42 14.31 -1.96
CA GLY A 146 6.08 14.91 -0.82
C GLY A 146 5.95 16.43 -0.74
N LYS A 147 5.34 17.03 -1.74
CA LYS A 147 5.11 18.48 -1.82
C LYS A 147 3.66 18.79 -1.44
N GLU A 148 3.49 19.75 -0.59
CA GLU A 148 2.17 20.22 -0.19
C GLU A 148 1.64 21.30 -1.10
#